data_61dea4c37c555063f2f87f5c71c0b715
#
_entry.id   61dea4c37c555063f2f87f5c71c0b715
#
_cell.length_a   1.000
_cell.length_b   1.000
_cell.length_c   1.000
_cell.angle_alpha   90.00
_cell.angle_beta   90.00
_cell.angle_gamma   90.00
#
_symmetry.space_group_name_H-M   'P 1'
#
loop_
_entity.id
_entity.type
_entity.pdbx_description
1 polymer ?
#
loop_
_entity_poly.entity_id
_entity_poly.type
_entity_poly.pdbx_seq_one_letter_code
_entity_poly.pdbx_strand_id
1 'polypeptide(L)'
;MSAILSIQNLTKTYAGGHQALKSVSLDIHRGEIFALLGPNGAGKTTLIGIACGLVTPTGGKVTVDGHDVVRDFRAARATLGLVPQELTTDAFETVWATVSFSRGLFGCRPDPALLERVLRSLSLWEKKDSKIATLSGGMKRRVLIAKALSHEPRVLFLDEPSAGVDVELRRDMWKVVRGLRAAGVTIILTTHYIEEAEEMADRIGIISRGELILVEEKATLMQKLGRKQLTLHLQDALTTVPTALAEYGLTLSPDGMTLVYSFENEGGRARITALLRQLSETGITFRDLETSQSSLEEIFVSLVRGAA
;
A
#
# COMPACT_ATOMS: atom_id res chain seq x y z
N MET A 1 16.65 4.14 -12.12
CA MET A 1 16.58 5.02 -10.91
C MET A 1 17.42 4.38 -9.81
N SER A 2 18.08 5.15 -8.95
CA SER A 2 18.88 4.56 -7.85
C SER A 2 17.95 4.15 -6.69
N ALA A 3 18.18 2.95 -6.14
CA ALA A 3 17.47 2.50 -4.94
C ALA A 3 17.87 3.36 -3.73
N ILE A 4 16.89 3.81 -2.94
CA ILE A 4 17.11 4.47 -1.66
C ILE A 4 17.10 3.45 -0.52
N LEU A 5 16.29 2.39 -0.65
CA LEU A 5 16.30 1.23 0.23
C LEU A 5 16.59 0.00 -0.62
N SER A 6 17.59 -0.79 -0.23
CA SER A 6 17.91 -2.07 -0.86
C SER A 6 17.95 -3.18 0.19
N ILE A 7 17.20 -4.21 -0.07
CA ILE A 7 17.08 -5.42 0.75
C ILE A 7 17.57 -6.60 -0.08
N GLN A 8 18.52 -7.37 0.44
CA GLN A 8 19.14 -8.49 -0.28
C GLN A 8 19.09 -9.76 0.58
N ASN A 9 18.36 -10.77 0.08
CA ASN A 9 18.23 -12.10 0.69
C ASN A 9 17.93 -12.05 2.21
N LEU A 10 17.05 -11.13 2.61
CA LEU A 10 16.75 -10.87 4.02
C LEU A 10 16.01 -12.04 4.65
N THR A 11 16.54 -12.54 5.74
CA THR A 11 15.91 -13.60 6.54
C THR A 11 15.73 -13.18 7.98
N LYS A 12 14.64 -13.64 8.59
CA LYS A 12 14.41 -13.48 10.03
C LYS A 12 13.74 -14.71 10.61
N THR A 13 14.43 -15.33 11.54
CA THR A 13 13.89 -16.39 12.40
C THR A 13 13.94 -15.93 13.85
N TYR A 14 12.84 -15.99 14.57
CA TYR A 14 12.75 -15.66 15.99
C TYR A 14 13.16 -16.85 16.86
N ALA A 15 13.47 -16.61 18.13
CA ALA A 15 13.95 -17.61 19.08
C ALA A 15 13.02 -18.85 19.21
N GLY A 16 11.72 -18.70 18.98
CA GLY A 16 10.74 -19.79 18.93
C GLY A 16 10.72 -20.62 17.64
N GLY A 17 11.69 -20.45 16.72
CA GLY A 17 11.75 -21.16 15.45
C GLY A 17 10.85 -20.58 14.35
N HIS A 18 10.02 -19.58 14.65
CA HIS A 18 9.16 -18.94 13.66
C HIS A 18 9.99 -18.13 12.66
N GLN A 19 9.94 -18.53 11.40
CA GLN A 19 10.60 -17.84 10.28
C GLN A 19 9.67 -16.78 9.70
N ALA A 20 9.86 -15.53 10.12
CA ALA A 20 9.03 -14.40 9.71
C ALA A 20 9.39 -13.83 8.33
N LEU A 21 10.66 -13.99 7.88
CA LEU A 21 11.12 -13.60 6.54
C LEU A 21 11.99 -14.69 5.95
N LYS A 22 11.77 -15.01 4.64
CA LYS A 22 12.40 -16.10 3.92
C LYS A 22 13.06 -15.56 2.64
N SER A 23 14.30 -15.07 2.77
CA SER A 23 15.11 -14.60 1.63
C SER A 23 14.46 -13.49 0.80
N VAL A 24 13.89 -12.48 1.48
CA VAL A 24 13.26 -11.34 0.83
C VAL A 24 14.30 -10.43 0.17
N SER A 25 14.12 -10.12 -1.13
CA SER A 25 14.93 -9.15 -1.87
C SER A 25 14.02 -8.09 -2.50
N LEU A 26 14.34 -6.81 -2.28
CA LEU A 26 13.49 -5.68 -2.69
C LEU A 26 14.32 -4.41 -2.81
N ASP A 27 14.16 -3.70 -3.91
CA ASP A 27 14.69 -2.36 -4.10
C ASP A 27 13.54 -1.34 -4.19
N ILE A 28 13.64 -0.26 -3.41
CA ILE A 28 12.70 0.86 -3.41
C ILE A 28 13.40 2.10 -3.94
N HIS A 29 12.78 2.80 -4.86
CA HIS A 29 13.37 3.93 -5.56
C HIS A 29 13.11 5.26 -4.84
N ARG A 30 13.96 6.25 -5.11
CA ARG A 30 13.80 7.59 -4.52
C ARG A 30 12.53 8.28 -5.02
N GLY A 31 11.77 8.87 -4.09
CA GLY A 31 10.59 9.69 -4.38
C GLY A 31 9.37 8.91 -4.82
N GLU A 32 9.37 7.57 -4.70
CA GLU A 32 8.17 6.76 -4.95
C GLU A 32 7.34 6.55 -3.68
N ILE A 33 6.08 6.23 -3.86
CA ILE A 33 5.23 5.61 -2.85
C ILE A 33 5.20 4.12 -3.15
N PHE A 34 5.82 3.34 -2.27
CA PHE A 34 5.82 1.88 -2.35
C PHE A 34 4.84 1.30 -1.33
N ALA A 35 3.87 0.51 -1.79
CA ALA A 35 2.94 -0.21 -0.92
C ALA A 35 3.37 -1.67 -0.76
N LEU A 36 3.55 -2.13 0.48
CA LEU A 36 3.77 -3.53 0.81
C LEU A 36 2.45 -4.15 1.30
N LEU A 37 1.79 -4.89 0.42
CA LEU A 37 0.54 -5.59 0.67
C LEU A 37 0.78 -6.99 1.21
N GLY A 38 -0.03 -7.40 2.18
CA GLY A 38 -0.01 -8.76 2.68
C GLY A 38 -0.95 -8.97 3.86
N PRO A 39 -1.38 -10.21 4.12
CA PRO A 39 -2.23 -10.51 5.28
C PRO A 39 -1.49 -10.27 6.60
N ASN A 40 -2.23 -10.31 7.70
CA ASN A 40 -1.64 -10.24 9.03
C ASN A 40 -0.70 -11.44 9.25
N GLY A 41 0.47 -11.18 9.85
CA GLY A 41 1.51 -12.20 10.01
C GLY A 41 2.37 -12.49 8.77
N ALA A 42 2.16 -11.80 7.65
CA ALA A 42 2.95 -12.01 6.43
C ALA A 42 4.42 -11.60 6.54
N GLY A 43 4.83 -10.86 7.59
CA GLY A 43 6.19 -10.38 7.79
C GLY A 43 6.41 -8.88 7.55
N LYS A 44 5.36 -8.11 7.24
CA LYS A 44 5.43 -6.65 6.95
C LYS A 44 6.12 -5.86 8.06
N THR A 45 5.60 -5.93 9.28
CA THR A 45 6.15 -5.22 10.46
C THR A 45 7.57 -5.70 10.81
N THR A 46 7.88 -6.98 10.59
CA THR A 46 9.24 -7.51 10.77
C THR A 46 10.21 -6.88 9.76
N LEU A 47 9.82 -6.76 8.50
CA LEU A 47 10.63 -6.14 7.45
C LEU A 47 10.89 -4.66 7.76
N ILE A 48 9.84 -3.90 8.11
CA ILE A 48 9.98 -2.49 8.56
C ILE A 48 10.87 -2.41 9.80
N GLY A 49 10.64 -3.27 10.79
CA GLY A 49 11.42 -3.29 12.03
C GLY A 49 12.92 -3.50 11.76
N ILE A 50 13.28 -4.33 10.79
CA ILE A 50 14.69 -4.53 10.40
C ILE A 50 15.22 -3.29 9.67
N ALA A 51 14.46 -2.74 8.70
CA ALA A 51 14.88 -1.56 7.95
C ALA A 51 15.09 -0.35 8.88
N CYS A 52 14.27 -0.19 9.92
CA CYS A 52 14.40 0.84 10.94
C CYS A 52 15.41 0.51 12.05
N GLY A 53 16.03 -0.67 12.01
CA GLY A 53 17.02 -1.13 13.01
C GLY A 53 16.43 -1.43 14.38
N LEU A 54 15.11 -1.70 14.47
CA LEU A 54 14.42 -2.16 15.70
C LEU A 54 14.54 -3.67 15.89
N VAL A 55 14.68 -4.42 14.79
CA VAL A 55 14.82 -5.87 14.77
C VAL A 55 16.13 -6.22 14.08
N THR A 56 16.95 -7.09 14.69
CA THR A 56 18.16 -7.60 14.07
C THR A 56 17.82 -8.71 13.08
N PRO A 57 18.30 -8.66 11.82
CA PRO A 57 18.09 -9.74 10.86
C PRO A 57 18.84 -11.02 11.28
N THR A 58 18.37 -12.17 10.82
CA THR A 58 19.11 -13.45 10.98
C THR A 58 20.14 -13.61 9.85
N GLY A 59 19.83 -13.13 8.65
CA GLY A 59 20.73 -13.13 7.50
C GLY A 59 20.28 -12.13 6.45
N GLY A 60 21.12 -11.96 5.43
CA GLY A 60 20.89 -10.97 4.38
C GLY A 60 21.45 -9.59 4.73
N LYS A 61 21.14 -8.60 3.88
CA LYS A 61 21.64 -7.23 4.02
C LYS A 61 20.53 -6.23 3.72
N VAL A 62 20.49 -5.14 4.49
CA VAL A 62 19.62 -4.00 4.23
C VAL A 62 20.46 -2.72 4.24
N THR A 63 20.30 -1.90 3.22
CA THR A 63 20.93 -0.58 3.14
C THR A 63 19.89 0.49 2.88
N VAL A 64 20.04 1.63 3.56
CA VAL A 64 19.21 2.82 3.38
C VAL A 64 20.10 3.98 3.03
N ASP A 65 19.84 4.61 1.90
CA ASP A 65 20.65 5.72 1.35
C ASP A 65 22.15 5.37 1.30
N GLY A 66 22.47 4.09 0.99
CA GLY A 66 23.84 3.58 0.94
C GLY A 66 24.41 3.11 2.28
N HIS A 67 23.74 3.36 3.41
CA HIS A 67 24.18 2.98 4.74
C HIS A 67 23.59 1.62 5.18
N ASP A 68 24.45 0.72 5.65
CA ASP A 68 24.03 -0.57 6.19
C ASP A 68 23.30 -0.37 7.54
N VAL A 69 22.07 -0.91 7.65
CA VAL A 69 21.23 -0.68 8.84
C VAL A 69 21.77 -1.30 10.13
N VAL A 70 22.72 -2.24 10.03
CA VAL A 70 23.36 -2.89 11.18
C VAL A 70 24.71 -2.24 11.49
N ARG A 71 25.57 -2.03 10.48
CA ARG A 71 26.93 -1.50 10.64
C ARG A 71 26.94 0.00 10.79
N ASP A 72 26.18 0.70 9.94
CA ASP A 72 26.10 2.16 9.88
C ASP A 72 24.80 2.69 10.47
N PHE A 73 24.29 2.03 11.53
CA PHE A 73 22.93 2.21 12.05
C PHE A 73 22.56 3.67 12.37
N ARG A 74 23.52 4.49 12.83
CA ARG A 74 23.26 5.91 13.13
C ARG A 74 22.96 6.72 11.85
N ALA A 75 23.77 6.53 10.81
CA ALA A 75 23.58 7.19 9.52
C ALA A 75 22.30 6.69 8.84
N ALA A 76 22.05 5.39 8.83
CA ALA A 76 20.82 4.82 8.30
C ALA A 76 19.57 5.37 9.01
N ARG A 77 19.54 5.37 10.35
CA ARG A 77 18.39 5.88 11.12
C ARG A 77 18.18 7.39 10.96
N ALA A 78 19.22 8.17 10.78
CA ALA A 78 19.10 9.62 10.55
C ALA A 78 18.34 9.94 9.25
N THR A 79 18.27 8.99 8.31
CA THR A 79 17.54 9.16 7.04
C THR A 79 16.12 8.58 7.06
N LEU A 80 15.72 7.94 8.15
CA LEU A 80 14.46 7.21 8.29
C LEU A 80 13.51 7.89 9.27
N GLY A 81 12.25 8.04 8.89
CA GLY A 81 11.13 8.28 9.79
C GLY A 81 10.24 7.04 9.88
N LEU A 82 9.71 6.75 11.06
CA LEU A 82 8.77 5.65 11.28
C LEU A 82 7.52 6.16 11.98
N VAL A 83 6.38 5.85 11.39
CA VAL A 83 5.06 6.00 12.01
C VAL A 83 4.52 4.59 12.29
N PRO A 84 4.52 4.15 13.54
CA PRO A 84 4.05 2.81 13.89
C PRO A 84 2.51 2.70 13.81
N GLN A 85 2.02 1.48 13.77
CA GLN A 85 0.58 1.19 13.76
C GLN A 85 -0.10 1.72 15.03
N GLU A 86 0.51 1.50 16.20
CA GLU A 86 -0.03 1.95 17.47
C GLU A 86 0.24 3.45 17.74
N LEU A 87 -0.75 4.13 18.34
CA LEU A 87 -0.66 5.55 18.71
C LEU A 87 0.10 5.72 20.04
N THR A 88 1.39 5.41 20.04
CA THR A 88 2.24 5.53 21.23
C THR A 88 2.87 6.93 21.31
N THR A 89 2.30 7.81 22.10
CA THR A 89 2.84 9.14 22.43
C THR A 89 2.59 9.45 23.89
N ASP A 90 3.41 10.33 24.47
CA ASP A 90 3.12 10.85 25.80
C ASP A 90 1.86 11.72 25.72
N ALA A 91 0.80 11.27 26.38
CA ALA A 91 -0.51 11.91 26.32
C ALA A 91 -0.55 13.29 26.99
N PHE A 92 0.36 13.54 27.94
CA PHE A 92 0.39 14.76 28.75
C PHE A 92 1.27 15.88 28.17
N GLU A 93 2.12 15.53 27.20
CA GLU A 93 2.96 16.50 26.50
C GLU A 93 2.18 17.28 25.44
N THR A 94 2.70 18.48 25.10
CA THR A 94 2.14 19.26 23.99
C THR A 94 2.65 18.72 22.64
N VAL A 95 1.93 19.03 21.57
CA VAL A 95 2.36 18.72 20.20
C VAL A 95 3.75 19.30 19.92
N TRP A 96 3.97 20.58 20.27
CA TRP A 96 5.25 21.26 20.06
C TRP A 96 6.39 20.60 20.83
N ALA A 97 6.19 20.33 22.11
CA ALA A 97 7.21 19.68 22.94
C ALA A 97 7.59 18.31 22.39
N THR A 98 6.61 17.49 22.01
CA THR A 98 6.82 16.15 21.45
C THR A 98 7.64 16.19 20.16
N VAL A 99 7.30 17.09 19.22
CA VAL A 99 7.98 17.17 17.93
C VAL A 99 9.40 17.77 18.08
N SER A 100 9.54 18.78 18.94
CA SER A 100 10.85 19.37 19.27
C SER A 100 11.79 18.37 19.94
N PHE A 101 11.27 17.62 20.90
CA PHE A 101 12.01 16.57 21.59
C PHE A 101 12.46 15.46 20.61
N SER A 102 11.57 15.05 19.71
CA SER A 102 11.91 14.05 18.68
C SER A 102 13.09 14.51 17.83
N ARG A 103 13.11 15.78 17.37
CA ARG A 103 14.23 16.33 16.62
C ARG A 103 15.55 16.25 17.41
N GLY A 104 15.49 16.57 18.70
CA GLY A 104 16.65 16.48 19.60
C GLY A 104 17.19 15.06 19.77
N LEU A 105 16.31 14.05 19.81
CA LEU A 105 16.72 12.64 19.90
C LEU A 105 17.55 12.17 18.70
N PHE A 106 17.34 12.75 17.52
CA PHE A 106 18.15 12.51 16.34
C PHE A 106 19.45 13.35 16.29
N GLY A 107 19.75 14.12 17.33
CA GLY A 107 20.95 14.98 17.41
C GLY A 107 20.87 16.22 16.51
N CYS A 108 19.69 16.55 16.00
CA CYS A 108 19.49 17.72 15.16
C CYS A 108 19.39 18.98 16.01
N ARG A 109 20.01 20.10 15.54
CA ARG A 109 19.86 21.41 16.18
C ARG A 109 18.39 21.85 16.17
N PRO A 110 17.96 22.63 17.19
CA PRO A 110 16.61 23.21 17.16
C PRO A 110 16.39 24.03 15.89
N ASP A 111 15.27 23.81 15.24
CA ASP A 111 14.83 24.57 14.05
C ASP A 111 13.33 24.84 14.15
N PRO A 112 12.92 25.91 14.84
CA PRO A 112 11.51 26.24 14.99
C PRO A 112 10.81 26.50 13.66
N ALA A 113 11.49 27.06 12.66
CA ALA A 113 10.91 27.36 11.36
C ALA A 113 10.58 26.09 10.58
N LEU A 114 11.45 25.07 10.66
CA LEU A 114 11.15 23.75 10.09
C LEU A 114 9.96 23.10 10.77
N LEU A 115 9.96 23.07 12.11
CA LEU A 115 8.86 22.44 12.87
C LEU A 115 7.53 23.15 12.63
N GLU A 116 7.53 24.48 12.49
CA GLU A 116 6.34 25.22 12.08
C GLU A 116 5.85 24.79 10.69
N ARG A 117 6.73 24.69 9.70
CA ARG A 117 6.36 24.21 8.35
C ARG A 117 5.77 22.79 8.41
N VAL A 118 6.38 21.89 9.16
CA VAL A 118 5.89 20.52 9.34
C VAL A 118 4.50 20.52 9.98
N LEU A 119 4.31 21.25 11.07
CA LEU A 119 3.01 21.31 11.76
C LEU A 119 1.92 21.97 10.91
N ARG A 120 2.26 23.01 10.11
CA ARG A 120 1.31 23.63 9.18
C ARG A 120 0.90 22.67 8.07
N SER A 121 1.85 21.95 7.46
CA SER A 121 1.56 20.96 6.40
C SER A 121 0.64 19.84 6.89
N LEU A 122 0.65 19.56 8.19
CA LEU A 122 -0.18 18.55 8.85
C LEU A 122 -1.46 19.12 9.50
N SER A 123 -1.74 20.42 9.32
CA SER A 123 -2.86 21.13 9.95
C SER A 123 -2.88 21.02 11.48
N LEU A 124 -1.69 21.02 12.09
CA LEU A 124 -1.48 20.94 13.55
C LEU A 124 -1.00 22.23 14.20
N TRP A 125 -0.66 23.26 13.40
CA TRP A 125 -0.05 24.48 13.93
C TRP A 125 -0.91 25.16 15.01
N GLU A 126 -2.22 25.30 14.76
CA GLU A 126 -3.15 25.89 15.71
C GLU A 126 -3.35 25.08 17.00
N LYS A 127 -2.87 23.84 17.00
CA LYS A 127 -2.92 22.91 18.13
C LYS A 127 -1.55 22.63 18.75
N LYS A 128 -0.51 23.39 18.36
CA LYS A 128 0.89 23.14 18.80
C LYS A 128 1.05 23.13 20.33
N ASP A 129 0.29 23.95 21.04
CA ASP A 129 0.33 24.07 22.49
C ASP A 129 -0.71 23.18 23.21
N SER A 130 -1.53 22.45 22.45
CA SER A 130 -2.51 21.51 23.01
C SER A 130 -1.85 20.23 23.48
N LYS A 131 -2.33 19.65 24.60
CA LYS A 131 -1.90 18.33 25.07
C LYS A 131 -2.38 17.25 24.10
N ILE A 132 -1.55 16.24 23.81
CA ILE A 132 -1.88 15.15 22.89
C ILE A 132 -3.11 14.38 23.36
N ALA A 133 -3.33 14.25 24.68
CA ALA A 133 -4.53 13.61 25.23
C ALA A 133 -5.84 14.21 24.67
N THR A 134 -5.88 15.53 24.44
CA THR A 134 -7.08 16.27 24.03
C THR A 134 -7.36 16.21 22.51
N LEU A 135 -6.48 15.62 21.72
CA LEU A 135 -6.59 15.55 20.28
C LEU A 135 -7.47 14.35 19.84
N SER A 136 -8.13 14.50 18.69
CA SER A 136 -8.80 13.39 18.02
C SER A 136 -7.80 12.30 17.57
N GLY A 137 -8.28 11.08 17.29
CA GLY A 137 -7.42 9.99 16.81
C GLY A 137 -6.63 10.36 15.55
N GLY A 138 -7.28 11.00 14.57
CA GLY A 138 -6.62 11.48 13.36
C GLY A 138 -5.59 12.56 13.62
N MET A 139 -5.83 13.48 14.56
CA MET A 139 -4.84 14.48 14.95
C MET A 139 -3.64 13.83 15.65
N LYS A 140 -3.87 12.84 16.52
CA LYS A 140 -2.79 12.07 17.16
C LYS A 140 -1.93 11.36 16.11
N ARG A 141 -2.55 10.80 15.06
CA ARG A 141 -1.81 10.18 13.94
C ARG A 141 -0.95 11.21 13.21
N ARG A 142 -1.48 12.41 12.94
CA ARG A 142 -0.70 13.50 12.34
C ARG A 142 0.46 13.95 13.23
N VAL A 143 0.32 13.93 14.56
CA VAL A 143 1.43 14.19 15.50
C VAL A 143 2.53 13.14 15.35
N LEU A 144 2.21 11.86 15.19
CA LEU A 144 3.22 10.82 14.92
C LEU A 144 3.95 11.05 13.60
N ILE A 145 3.24 11.50 12.56
CA ILE A 145 3.86 11.89 11.29
C ILE A 145 4.77 13.11 11.49
N ALA A 146 4.31 14.14 12.21
CA ALA A 146 5.15 15.31 12.54
C ALA A 146 6.42 14.92 13.29
N LYS A 147 6.28 14.02 14.26
CA LYS A 147 7.40 13.45 15.02
C LYS A 147 8.39 12.73 14.10
N ALA A 148 7.90 11.90 13.19
CA ALA A 148 8.72 11.16 12.23
C ALA A 148 9.42 12.09 11.21
N LEU A 149 8.84 13.25 10.90
CA LEU A 149 9.39 14.24 9.96
C LEU A 149 10.31 15.26 10.61
N SER A 150 10.37 15.33 11.95
CA SER A 150 11.05 16.39 12.70
C SER A 150 12.56 16.52 12.41
N HIS A 151 13.20 15.44 11.97
CA HIS A 151 14.62 15.38 11.64
C HIS A 151 14.92 15.32 10.13
N GLU A 152 13.90 15.62 9.29
CA GLU A 152 13.99 15.69 7.82
C GLU A 152 14.42 14.37 7.15
N PRO A 153 13.72 13.26 7.43
CA PRO A 153 14.06 11.96 6.85
C PRO A 153 13.87 11.98 5.33
N ARG A 154 14.64 11.17 4.62
CA ARG A 154 14.49 10.93 3.17
C ARG A 154 13.52 9.80 2.87
N VAL A 155 13.30 8.92 3.84
CA VAL A 155 12.39 7.77 3.76
C VAL A 155 11.44 7.79 4.95
N LEU A 156 10.15 7.66 4.70
CA LEU A 156 9.11 7.58 5.72
C LEU A 156 8.41 6.22 5.64
N PHE A 157 8.50 5.46 6.71
CA PHE A 157 7.71 4.24 6.88
C PHE A 157 6.38 4.56 7.59
N LEU A 158 5.30 4.05 7.02
CA LEU A 158 3.94 4.12 7.56
C LEU A 158 3.43 2.70 7.76
N ASP A 159 3.42 2.22 9.00
CA ASP A 159 2.95 0.87 9.31
C ASP A 159 1.44 0.91 9.58
N GLU A 160 0.65 0.36 8.65
CA GLU A 160 -0.82 0.32 8.64
C GLU A 160 -1.45 1.68 9.02
N PRO A 161 -1.17 2.75 8.26
CA PRO A 161 -1.44 4.13 8.67
C PRO A 161 -2.93 4.45 8.83
N SER A 162 -3.83 3.70 8.22
CA SER A 162 -5.28 3.92 8.24
C SER A 162 -6.03 2.88 9.07
N ALA A 163 -5.33 1.98 9.76
CA ALA A 163 -5.99 0.99 10.62
C ALA A 163 -6.84 1.69 11.71
N GLY A 164 -8.15 1.37 11.74
CA GLY A 164 -9.08 1.95 12.70
C GLY A 164 -9.45 3.42 12.46
N VAL A 165 -9.17 3.95 11.27
CA VAL A 165 -9.49 5.34 10.89
C VAL A 165 -10.72 5.36 9.97
N ASP A 166 -11.63 6.32 10.18
CA ASP A 166 -12.78 6.50 9.30
C ASP A 166 -12.38 7.00 7.89
N VAL A 167 -13.34 6.95 6.95
CA VAL A 167 -13.10 7.23 5.52
C VAL A 167 -12.62 8.67 5.30
N GLU A 168 -13.17 9.64 6.04
CA GLU A 168 -12.83 11.06 5.85
C GLU A 168 -11.41 11.36 6.34
N LEU A 169 -11.06 10.88 7.54
CA LEU A 169 -9.71 11.00 8.08
C LEU A 169 -8.67 10.28 7.22
N ARG A 170 -9.04 9.14 6.62
CA ARG A 170 -8.19 8.41 5.67
C ARG A 170 -7.87 9.27 4.46
N ARG A 171 -8.87 9.89 3.83
CA ARG A 171 -8.67 10.79 2.67
C ARG A 171 -7.77 11.97 2.99
N ASP A 172 -7.91 12.56 4.17
CA ASP A 172 -7.06 13.67 4.59
C ASP A 172 -5.62 13.25 4.82
N MET A 173 -5.41 12.07 5.39
CA MET A 173 -4.06 11.50 5.54
C MET A 173 -3.41 11.25 4.17
N TRP A 174 -4.16 10.79 3.18
CA TRP A 174 -3.65 10.60 1.82
C TRP A 174 -3.22 11.89 1.14
N LYS A 175 -3.92 13.00 1.38
CA LYS A 175 -3.47 14.33 0.90
C LYS A 175 -2.12 14.69 1.48
N VAL A 176 -1.92 14.45 2.78
CA VAL A 176 -0.64 14.67 3.47
C VAL A 176 0.46 13.82 2.85
N VAL A 177 0.22 12.51 2.68
CA VAL A 177 1.21 11.57 2.11
C VAL A 177 1.61 11.98 0.70
N ARG A 178 0.65 12.36 -0.17
CA ARG A 178 0.95 12.89 -1.51
C ARG A 178 1.78 14.18 -1.46
N GLY A 179 1.47 15.07 -0.52
CA GLY A 179 2.24 16.29 -0.32
C GLY A 179 3.71 16.02 0.08
N LEU A 180 3.94 15.04 0.97
CA LEU A 180 5.27 14.61 1.36
C LEU A 180 6.06 13.99 0.19
N ARG A 181 5.40 13.15 -0.62
CA ARG A 181 6.02 12.63 -1.86
C ARG A 181 6.40 13.77 -2.80
N ALA A 182 5.50 14.72 -3.03
CA ALA A 182 5.78 15.88 -3.90
C ALA A 182 6.96 16.74 -3.38
N ALA A 183 7.19 16.74 -2.05
CA ALA A 183 8.36 17.35 -1.43
C ALA A 183 9.63 16.47 -1.51
N GLY A 184 9.59 15.33 -2.18
CA GLY A 184 10.74 14.46 -2.44
C GLY A 184 10.99 13.36 -1.40
N VAL A 185 10.10 13.18 -0.42
CA VAL A 185 10.19 12.09 0.55
C VAL A 185 9.76 10.78 -0.10
N THR A 186 10.57 9.74 0.04
CA THR A 186 10.19 8.37 -0.35
C THR A 186 9.30 7.78 0.72
N ILE A 187 8.19 7.17 0.34
CA ILE A 187 7.21 6.65 1.29
C ILE A 187 7.06 5.16 1.10
N ILE A 188 7.11 4.44 2.21
CA ILE A 188 6.88 3.00 2.25
C ILE A 188 5.72 2.78 3.20
N LEU A 189 4.61 2.32 2.67
CA LEU A 189 3.44 2.00 3.48
C LEU A 189 3.19 0.49 3.49
N THR A 190 2.87 -0.03 4.67
CA THR A 190 2.29 -1.37 4.77
C THR A 190 0.80 -1.24 4.94
N THR A 191 0.08 -2.11 4.30
CA THR A 191 -1.38 -2.19 4.47
C THR A 191 -1.89 -3.59 4.15
N HIS A 192 -3.04 -3.92 4.70
CA HIS A 192 -3.85 -5.04 4.27
C HIS A 192 -5.11 -4.55 3.50
N TYR A 193 -5.30 -3.23 3.42
CA TYR A 193 -6.35 -2.60 2.62
C TYR A 193 -5.85 -2.36 1.21
N ILE A 194 -6.38 -3.08 0.26
CA ILE A 194 -5.94 -3.08 -1.13
C ILE A 194 -6.25 -1.75 -1.80
N GLU A 195 -7.41 -1.16 -1.47
CA GLU A 195 -7.83 0.16 -1.93
C GLU A 195 -6.80 1.27 -1.67
N GLU A 196 -6.08 1.17 -0.55
CA GLU A 196 -5.03 2.14 -0.21
C GLU A 196 -3.83 2.06 -1.15
N ALA A 197 -3.38 0.85 -1.44
CA ALA A 197 -2.32 0.63 -2.39
C ALA A 197 -2.75 1.05 -3.80
N GLU A 198 -4.00 0.77 -4.18
CA GLU A 198 -4.56 1.16 -5.46
C GLU A 198 -4.63 2.69 -5.61
N GLU A 199 -5.01 3.42 -4.56
CA GLU A 199 -5.12 4.87 -4.61
C GLU A 199 -3.76 5.57 -4.57
N MET A 200 -2.80 5.06 -3.80
CA MET A 200 -1.60 5.81 -3.40
C MET A 200 -0.31 5.34 -4.06
N ALA A 201 -0.16 4.02 -4.29
CA ALA A 201 1.13 3.47 -4.65
C ALA A 201 1.52 3.73 -6.11
N ASP A 202 2.81 3.97 -6.33
CA ASP A 202 3.44 3.91 -7.64
C ASP A 202 3.81 2.47 -7.97
N ARG A 203 4.39 1.74 -6.98
CA ARG A 203 4.75 0.32 -7.06
C ARG A 203 4.20 -0.43 -5.87
N ILE A 204 3.88 -1.70 -6.10
CA ILE A 204 3.27 -2.59 -5.11
C ILE A 204 4.14 -3.82 -4.96
N GLY A 205 4.44 -4.18 -3.71
CA GLY A 205 5.00 -5.47 -3.32
C GLY A 205 3.94 -6.30 -2.63
N ILE A 206 3.84 -7.58 -2.99
CA ILE A 206 2.95 -8.53 -2.32
C ILE A 206 3.80 -9.50 -1.52
N ILE A 207 3.58 -9.55 -0.21
CA ILE A 207 4.26 -10.45 0.71
C ILE A 207 3.26 -11.42 1.37
N SER A 208 3.61 -12.70 1.41
CA SER A 208 2.83 -13.72 2.11
C SER A 208 3.76 -14.74 2.74
N ARG A 209 3.46 -15.16 3.97
CA ARG A 209 4.23 -16.21 4.71
C ARG A 209 5.74 -15.94 4.76
N GLY A 210 6.14 -14.67 4.81
CA GLY A 210 7.54 -14.26 4.86
C GLY A 210 8.26 -14.23 3.52
N GLU A 211 7.58 -14.45 2.41
CA GLU A 211 8.11 -14.44 1.05
C GLU A 211 7.52 -13.29 0.24
N LEU A 212 8.35 -12.61 -0.54
CA LEU A 212 7.92 -11.58 -1.48
C LEU A 212 7.48 -12.29 -2.77
N ILE A 213 6.17 -12.27 -3.04
CA ILE A 213 5.58 -12.98 -4.18
C ILE A 213 5.76 -12.19 -5.48
N LEU A 214 5.59 -10.87 -5.40
CA LEU A 214 5.60 -9.99 -6.56
C LEU A 214 6.03 -8.58 -6.16
N VAL A 215 6.74 -7.91 -7.06
CA VAL A 215 6.98 -6.45 -7.03
C VAL A 215 6.76 -5.91 -8.44
N GLU A 216 5.81 -5.00 -8.60
CA GLU A 216 5.48 -4.45 -9.92
C GLU A 216 5.00 -2.99 -9.80
N GLU A 217 5.11 -2.22 -10.89
CA GLU A 217 4.41 -0.96 -11.02
C GLU A 217 2.90 -1.18 -11.00
N LYS A 218 2.17 -0.36 -10.25
CA LYS A 218 0.71 -0.48 -10.13
C LYS A 218 0.01 -0.53 -11.51
N ALA A 219 0.40 0.37 -12.41
CA ALA A 219 -0.18 0.43 -13.75
C ALA A 219 0.06 -0.87 -14.54
N THR A 220 1.28 -1.41 -14.45
CA THR A 220 1.67 -2.66 -15.10
C THR A 220 0.94 -3.87 -14.49
N LEU A 221 0.81 -3.89 -13.17
CA LEU A 221 0.07 -4.92 -12.45
C LEU A 221 -1.39 -4.98 -12.91
N MET A 222 -2.05 -3.81 -12.94
CA MET A 222 -3.43 -3.69 -13.40
C MET A 222 -3.59 -4.02 -14.89
N GLN A 223 -2.57 -3.76 -15.70
CA GLN A 223 -2.60 -4.09 -17.12
C GLN A 223 -2.38 -5.57 -17.40
N LYS A 224 -1.41 -6.21 -16.72
CA LYS A 224 -1.03 -7.62 -16.94
C LYS A 224 -2.00 -8.62 -16.31
N LEU A 225 -2.46 -8.33 -15.09
CA LEU A 225 -3.27 -9.25 -14.29
C LEU A 225 -4.74 -8.83 -14.17
N GLY A 226 -5.04 -7.58 -14.52
CA GLY A 226 -6.41 -7.08 -14.54
C GLY A 226 -7.18 -7.66 -15.70
N ARG A 227 -8.11 -8.57 -15.42
CA ARG A 227 -9.07 -9.04 -16.42
C ARG A 227 -10.13 -7.98 -16.63
N LYS A 228 -10.49 -7.72 -17.87
CA LYS A 228 -11.66 -6.92 -18.18
C LYS A 228 -12.87 -7.84 -18.23
N GLN A 229 -13.96 -7.36 -17.68
CA GLN A 229 -15.23 -8.07 -17.71
C GLN A 229 -16.26 -7.20 -18.42
N LEU A 230 -17.04 -7.84 -19.27
CA LEU A 230 -18.25 -7.30 -19.85
C LEU A 230 -19.41 -8.01 -19.18
N THR A 231 -20.19 -7.26 -18.43
CA THR A 231 -21.40 -7.74 -17.76
C THR A 231 -22.60 -7.29 -18.59
N LEU A 232 -23.41 -8.25 -18.99
CA LEU A 232 -24.66 -8.03 -19.76
C LEU A 232 -25.84 -8.37 -18.86
N HIS A 233 -26.67 -7.38 -18.56
CA HIS A 233 -27.93 -7.57 -17.83
C HIS A 233 -29.04 -7.91 -18.83
N LEU A 234 -29.52 -9.14 -18.79
CA LEU A 234 -30.46 -9.67 -19.77
C LEU A 234 -31.88 -9.12 -19.52
N GLN A 235 -32.70 -9.07 -20.56
CA GLN A 235 -34.13 -8.77 -20.44
C GLN A 235 -34.91 -10.00 -19.95
N ASP A 236 -34.58 -11.16 -20.49
CA ASP A 236 -35.21 -12.44 -20.16
C ASP A 236 -34.16 -13.38 -19.55
N ALA A 237 -34.58 -14.18 -18.55
CA ALA A 237 -33.67 -15.11 -17.90
C ALA A 237 -33.28 -16.25 -18.82
N LEU A 238 -32.01 -16.59 -18.89
CA LEU A 238 -31.50 -17.78 -19.57
C LEU A 238 -31.37 -18.94 -18.58
N THR A 239 -31.71 -20.15 -19.04
CA THR A 239 -31.45 -21.37 -18.27
C THR A 239 -30.04 -21.90 -18.47
N THR A 240 -29.48 -21.71 -19.65
CA THR A 240 -28.13 -22.14 -20.03
C THR A 240 -27.55 -21.22 -21.08
N VAL A 241 -26.21 -21.12 -21.13
CA VAL A 241 -25.52 -20.40 -22.21
C VAL A 241 -25.67 -21.20 -23.51
N PRO A 242 -26.19 -20.59 -24.60
CA PRO A 242 -26.30 -21.28 -25.90
C PRO A 242 -24.95 -21.79 -26.40
N THR A 243 -24.95 -22.94 -27.06
CA THR A 243 -23.72 -23.54 -27.65
C THR A 243 -23.03 -22.65 -28.66
N ALA A 244 -23.79 -21.82 -29.38
CA ALA A 244 -23.22 -20.80 -30.30
C ALA A 244 -22.30 -19.80 -29.61
N LEU A 245 -22.47 -19.56 -28.31
CA LEU A 245 -21.67 -18.61 -27.51
C LEU A 245 -20.59 -19.33 -26.66
N ALA A 246 -20.43 -20.64 -26.78
CA ALA A 246 -19.51 -21.43 -25.96
C ALA A 246 -18.03 -21.00 -26.14
N GLU A 247 -17.64 -20.53 -27.32
CA GLU A 247 -16.28 -20.05 -27.62
C GLU A 247 -15.85 -18.83 -26.81
N TYR A 248 -16.81 -18.06 -26.26
CA TYR A 248 -16.52 -16.87 -25.45
C TYR A 248 -16.30 -17.20 -23.97
N GLY A 249 -16.59 -18.41 -23.51
CA GLY A 249 -16.43 -18.78 -22.11
C GLY A 249 -17.29 -17.94 -21.16
N LEU A 250 -18.53 -17.65 -21.56
CA LEU A 250 -19.46 -16.84 -20.78
C LEU A 250 -19.87 -17.55 -19.48
N THR A 251 -19.98 -16.80 -18.40
CA THR A 251 -20.51 -17.26 -17.13
C THR A 251 -21.93 -16.70 -16.94
N LEU A 252 -22.90 -17.58 -16.70
CA LEU A 252 -24.28 -17.20 -16.41
C LEU A 252 -24.48 -17.15 -14.90
N SER A 253 -25.12 -16.09 -14.41
CA SER A 253 -25.51 -15.98 -13.00
C SER A 253 -26.55 -17.02 -12.59
N PRO A 254 -26.66 -17.40 -11.30
CA PRO A 254 -27.62 -18.40 -10.84
C PRO A 254 -29.09 -18.06 -11.12
N ASP A 255 -29.42 -16.77 -11.20
CA ASP A 255 -30.76 -16.28 -11.55
C ASP A 255 -31.03 -16.22 -13.05
N GLY A 256 -30.03 -16.50 -13.89
CA GLY A 256 -30.13 -16.46 -15.34
C GLY A 256 -30.19 -15.06 -15.95
N MET A 257 -30.09 -13.99 -15.15
CA MET A 257 -30.31 -12.62 -15.59
C MET A 257 -29.03 -11.86 -15.98
N THR A 258 -27.85 -12.45 -15.75
CA THR A 258 -26.58 -11.80 -16.01
C THR A 258 -25.62 -12.73 -16.73
N LEU A 259 -25.07 -12.27 -17.86
CA LEU A 259 -23.96 -12.92 -18.54
C LEU A 259 -22.67 -12.12 -18.33
N VAL A 260 -21.60 -12.80 -17.93
CA VAL A 260 -20.28 -12.21 -17.72
C VAL A 260 -19.28 -12.79 -18.71
N TYR A 261 -18.65 -11.92 -19.49
CA TYR A 261 -17.54 -12.21 -20.39
C TYR A 261 -16.25 -11.66 -19.83
N SER A 262 -15.29 -12.53 -19.51
CA SER A 262 -13.96 -12.13 -19.06
C SER A 262 -12.97 -12.20 -20.21
N PHE A 263 -12.21 -11.12 -20.46
CA PHE A 263 -11.25 -11.04 -21.57
C PHE A 263 -9.97 -10.32 -21.15
N GLU A 264 -8.87 -10.63 -21.83
CA GLU A 264 -7.58 -9.97 -21.69
C GLU A 264 -7.52 -8.70 -22.52
N ASN A 265 -6.62 -7.76 -22.17
CA ASN A 265 -6.53 -6.44 -22.79
C ASN A 265 -6.21 -6.48 -24.31
N GLU A 266 -5.45 -7.49 -24.77
CA GLU A 266 -5.06 -7.62 -26.17
C GLU A 266 -6.15 -8.33 -26.99
N GLY A 267 -6.69 -7.63 -27.99
CA GLY A 267 -7.74 -8.16 -28.88
C GLY A 267 -9.18 -8.06 -28.37
N GLY A 268 -9.40 -7.60 -27.14
CA GLY A 268 -10.72 -7.61 -26.50
C GLY A 268 -11.81 -6.81 -27.22
N ARG A 269 -11.49 -5.67 -27.85
CA ARG A 269 -12.51 -4.84 -28.56
C ARG A 269 -13.13 -5.56 -29.75
N ALA A 270 -12.33 -6.24 -30.56
CA ALA A 270 -12.82 -6.99 -31.72
C ALA A 270 -13.71 -8.18 -31.27
N ARG A 271 -13.32 -8.87 -30.21
CA ARG A 271 -14.09 -9.97 -29.62
C ARG A 271 -15.41 -9.53 -28.99
N ILE A 272 -15.43 -8.37 -28.31
CA ILE A 272 -16.68 -7.80 -27.78
C ILE A 272 -17.66 -7.50 -28.91
N THR A 273 -17.19 -6.89 -30.00
CA THR A 273 -18.07 -6.58 -31.15
C THR A 273 -18.64 -7.86 -31.78
N ALA A 274 -17.82 -8.90 -31.91
CA ALA A 274 -18.26 -10.19 -32.40
C ALA A 274 -19.27 -10.86 -31.46
N LEU A 275 -19.01 -10.83 -30.14
CA LEU A 275 -19.92 -11.35 -29.13
C LEU A 275 -21.28 -10.65 -29.17
N LEU A 276 -21.32 -9.30 -29.21
CA LEU A 276 -22.57 -8.55 -29.24
C LEU A 276 -23.39 -8.84 -30.50
N ARG A 277 -22.72 -9.04 -31.64
CA ARG A 277 -23.36 -9.44 -32.88
C ARG A 277 -23.99 -10.86 -32.74
N GLN A 278 -23.24 -11.79 -32.19
CA GLN A 278 -23.69 -13.18 -32.05
C GLN A 278 -24.81 -13.31 -31.01
N LEU A 279 -24.82 -12.49 -29.94
CA LEU A 279 -25.94 -12.36 -29.03
C LEU A 279 -27.21 -11.90 -29.75
N SER A 280 -27.11 -10.90 -30.61
CA SER A 280 -28.25 -10.44 -31.43
C SER A 280 -28.76 -11.52 -32.39
N GLU A 281 -27.84 -12.27 -33.03
CA GLU A 281 -28.20 -13.40 -33.94
C GLU A 281 -28.88 -14.57 -33.21
N THR A 282 -28.56 -14.78 -31.92
CA THR A 282 -29.20 -15.81 -31.08
C THR A 282 -30.49 -15.33 -30.42
N GLY A 283 -30.91 -14.08 -30.66
CA GLY A 283 -32.16 -13.52 -30.12
C GLY A 283 -32.05 -13.12 -28.63
N ILE A 284 -30.86 -13.09 -28.06
CA ILE A 284 -30.64 -12.69 -26.67
C ILE A 284 -30.61 -11.18 -26.60
N THR A 285 -31.54 -10.61 -25.85
CA THR A 285 -31.65 -9.16 -25.61
C THR A 285 -31.16 -8.80 -24.22
N PHE A 286 -30.49 -7.68 -24.11
CA PHE A 286 -30.03 -7.17 -22.83
C PHE A 286 -30.56 -5.75 -22.62
N ARG A 287 -30.80 -5.38 -21.36
CA ARG A 287 -31.29 -4.06 -20.95
C ARG A 287 -30.17 -3.09 -20.62
N ASP A 288 -29.01 -3.63 -20.21
CA ASP A 288 -27.85 -2.82 -19.82
C ASP A 288 -26.55 -3.60 -20.08
N LEU A 289 -25.47 -2.85 -20.26
CA LEU A 289 -24.15 -3.35 -20.53
C LEU A 289 -23.14 -2.55 -19.71
N GLU A 290 -22.38 -3.23 -18.86
CA GLU A 290 -21.35 -2.64 -18.04
C GLU A 290 -19.98 -3.26 -18.35
N THR A 291 -18.94 -2.43 -18.44
CA THR A 291 -17.56 -2.90 -18.53
C THR A 291 -16.85 -2.57 -17.24
N SER A 292 -16.34 -3.58 -16.57
CA SER A 292 -15.49 -3.44 -15.38
C SER A 292 -14.09 -4.00 -15.64
N GLN A 293 -13.15 -3.56 -14.87
CA GLN A 293 -11.80 -4.13 -14.82
C GLN A 293 -11.63 -4.75 -13.45
N SER A 294 -10.97 -5.92 -13.38
CA SER A 294 -10.64 -6.55 -12.09
C SER A 294 -9.99 -5.55 -11.16
N SER A 295 -10.47 -5.52 -9.93
CA SER A 295 -9.87 -4.72 -8.87
C SER A 295 -8.50 -5.30 -8.50
N LEU A 296 -7.66 -4.49 -7.88
CA LEU A 296 -6.39 -4.96 -7.31
C LEU A 296 -6.66 -6.06 -6.25
N GLU A 297 -7.85 -6.06 -5.63
CA GLU A 297 -8.28 -7.06 -4.67
C GLU A 297 -8.41 -8.46 -5.29
N GLU A 298 -9.06 -8.58 -6.45
CA GLU A 298 -9.18 -9.86 -7.16
C GLU A 298 -7.81 -10.40 -7.58
N ILE A 299 -6.93 -9.51 -8.04
CA ILE A 299 -5.55 -9.85 -8.39
C ILE A 299 -4.79 -10.35 -7.16
N PHE A 300 -4.87 -9.63 -6.05
CA PHE A 300 -4.23 -9.99 -4.79
C PHE A 300 -4.69 -11.34 -4.28
N VAL A 301 -6.01 -11.57 -4.23
CA VAL A 301 -6.59 -12.85 -3.78
C VAL A 301 -6.11 -14.01 -4.64
N SER A 302 -6.04 -13.82 -5.97
CA SER A 302 -5.56 -14.86 -6.90
C SER A 302 -4.10 -15.21 -6.66
N LEU A 303 -3.24 -14.22 -6.44
CA LEU A 303 -1.80 -14.41 -6.19
C LEU A 303 -1.53 -15.07 -4.85
N VAL A 304 -2.23 -14.64 -3.79
CA VAL A 304 -2.04 -15.21 -2.45
C VAL A 304 -2.57 -16.64 -2.35
N ARG A 305 -3.68 -16.97 -3.05
CA ARG A 305 -4.22 -18.34 -3.13
C ARG A 305 -3.35 -19.25 -3.99
N GLY A 306 -2.78 -18.74 -5.09
CA GLY A 306 -1.90 -19.52 -5.97
C GLY A 306 -0.54 -19.83 -5.34
N ALA A 307 -0.12 -19.08 -4.31
CA ALA A 307 1.09 -19.29 -3.52
C ALA A 307 0.84 -20.14 -2.25
N ALA A 308 -0.37 -20.63 -2.03
CA ALA A 308 -0.77 -21.48 -0.92
C ALA A 308 -0.67 -22.94 -1.27
#